data_95e2ad409298f26dc62cc7f25a59658d
#
_entry.id   95e2ad409298f26dc62cc7f25a59658d
#
_cell.length_a   1.000
_cell.length_b   1.000
_cell.length_c   1.000
_cell.angle_alpha   90.00
_cell.angle_beta   90.00
_cell.angle_gamma   90.00
#
_symmetry.space_group_name_H-M   'P 1'
#
loop_
_entity.id
_entity.type
_entity.pdbx_description
1 polymer ?
#
loop_
_entity_poly.entity_id
_entity_poly.type
_entity_poly.pdbx_seq_one_letter_code
_entity_poly.pdbx_strand_id
1 'polypeptide(L)'
;MPYAVRSLKEAIRSLVLIGAMLGSALAAYSILVLASGVGQPMLLVPSRSMEPTIDAGDVIAIRAISPSQIRLGDVIIYQQAYSQVLLIHRVVCIVTSTSSECTGSLYVYMKCSIAPCYYTKGDDEPGPDPWVVSAGQIVGVWTGFRIPYFAMAFICLKQDAQCPSPWGPLSLIALGSAVAGDLVFEYWISKRTGKSKAAKQIISRTEDPRVDPV
;
A
#
# COMPACT_ATOMS: atom_id res chain seq x y z
N MET A 1 -43.17 -9.11 -17.67
CA MET A 1 -42.78 -8.92 -16.27
C MET A 1 -41.66 -9.82 -15.72
N PRO A 2 -41.31 -11.01 -16.24
CA PRO A 2 -40.23 -11.84 -15.64
C PRO A 2 -38.79 -11.28 -15.77
N TYR A 3 -38.51 -10.46 -16.78
CA TYR A 3 -37.18 -9.90 -17.01
C TYR A 3 -36.77 -8.85 -15.95
N ALA A 4 -37.69 -8.00 -15.50
CA ALA A 4 -37.40 -6.97 -14.50
C ALA A 4 -37.06 -7.57 -13.12
N VAL A 5 -37.76 -8.63 -12.72
CA VAL A 5 -37.51 -9.32 -11.44
C VAL A 5 -36.18 -10.05 -11.44
N ARG A 6 -35.75 -10.60 -12.58
CA ARG A 6 -34.46 -11.28 -12.72
C ARG A 6 -33.30 -10.28 -12.67
N SER A 7 -33.43 -9.15 -13.36
CA SER A 7 -32.48 -8.02 -13.32
C SER A 7 -32.32 -7.47 -11.91
N LEU A 8 -33.42 -7.30 -11.16
CA LEU A 8 -33.36 -6.79 -9.79
C LEU A 8 -32.63 -7.78 -8.84
N LYS A 9 -32.88 -9.09 -8.97
CA LYS A 9 -32.17 -10.10 -8.16
C LYS A 9 -30.68 -10.14 -8.46
N GLU A 10 -30.28 -10.01 -9.72
CA GLU A 10 -28.87 -9.95 -10.12
C GLU A 10 -28.21 -8.68 -9.59
N ALA A 11 -28.88 -7.52 -9.63
CA ALA A 11 -28.39 -6.28 -9.06
C ALA A 11 -28.22 -6.33 -7.53
N ILE A 12 -29.19 -6.91 -6.83
CA ILE A 12 -29.10 -7.09 -5.37
C ILE A 12 -27.94 -8.03 -5.02
N ARG A 13 -27.75 -9.13 -5.76
CA ARG A 13 -26.65 -10.05 -5.54
C ARG A 13 -25.29 -9.38 -5.73
N SER A 14 -25.14 -8.58 -6.80
CA SER A 14 -23.90 -7.80 -7.03
C SER A 14 -23.65 -6.80 -5.91
N LEU A 15 -24.68 -6.10 -5.45
CA LEU A 15 -24.58 -5.14 -4.34
C LEU A 15 -24.16 -5.83 -3.03
N VAL A 16 -24.73 -7.00 -2.74
CA VAL A 16 -24.34 -7.80 -1.56
C VAL A 16 -22.89 -8.27 -1.65
N LEU A 17 -22.45 -8.73 -2.82
CA LEU A 17 -21.05 -9.14 -3.02
C LEU A 17 -20.08 -7.97 -2.87
N ILE A 18 -20.38 -6.81 -3.45
CA ILE A 18 -19.57 -5.60 -3.29
C ILE A 18 -19.51 -5.19 -1.82
N GLY A 19 -20.68 -5.18 -1.13
CA GLY A 19 -20.74 -4.86 0.29
C GLY A 19 -19.93 -5.84 1.15
N ALA A 20 -19.99 -7.12 0.85
CA ALA A 20 -19.19 -8.15 1.54
C ALA A 20 -17.69 -7.96 1.30
N MET A 21 -17.27 -7.66 0.07
CA MET A 21 -15.86 -7.36 -0.25
C MET A 21 -15.36 -6.12 0.48
N LEU A 22 -16.11 -5.02 0.45
CA LEU A 22 -15.74 -3.79 1.16
C LEU A 22 -15.71 -4.01 2.68
N GLY A 23 -16.70 -4.71 3.22
CA GLY A 23 -16.76 -5.03 4.65
C GLY A 23 -15.58 -5.91 5.10
N SER A 24 -15.22 -6.91 4.31
CA SER A 24 -14.06 -7.77 4.62
C SER A 24 -12.74 -7.00 4.55
N ALA A 25 -12.58 -6.10 3.57
CA ALA A 25 -11.39 -5.25 3.45
C ALA A 25 -11.25 -4.29 4.63
N LEU A 26 -12.35 -3.64 5.04
CA LEU A 26 -12.37 -2.77 6.21
C LEU A 26 -12.08 -3.54 7.50
N ALA A 27 -12.65 -4.72 7.67
CA ALA A 27 -12.38 -5.57 8.83
C ALA A 27 -10.91 -6.00 8.88
N ALA A 28 -10.33 -6.42 7.76
CA ALA A 28 -8.92 -6.79 7.67
C ALA A 28 -8.00 -5.61 8.00
N TYR A 29 -8.30 -4.41 7.47
CA TYR A 29 -7.55 -3.20 7.80
C TYR A 29 -7.66 -2.83 9.28
N SER A 30 -8.86 -2.93 9.87
CA SER A 30 -9.07 -2.65 11.29
C SER A 30 -8.27 -3.62 12.18
N ILE A 31 -8.23 -4.91 11.82
CA ILE A 31 -7.41 -5.90 12.51
C ILE A 31 -5.93 -5.53 12.42
N LEU A 32 -5.47 -5.09 11.25
CA LEU A 32 -4.08 -4.67 11.06
C LEU A 32 -3.72 -3.45 11.92
N VAL A 33 -4.60 -2.45 12.00
CA VAL A 33 -4.45 -1.27 12.88
C VAL A 33 -4.35 -1.70 14.35
N LEU A 34 -5.25 -2.55 14.80
CA LEU A 34 -5.25 -3.04 16.19
C LEU A 34 -4.00 -3.86 16.51
N ALA A 35 -3.60 -4.73 15.60
CA ALA A 35 -2.42 -5.59 15.78
C ALA A 35 -1.10 -4.82 15.75
N SER A 36 -1.01 -3.78 14.93
CA SER A 36 0.19 -2.94 14.82
C SER A 36 0.34 -1.94 15.96
N GLY A 37 -0.75 -1.54 16.59
CA GLY A 37 -0.79 -0.51 17.64
C GLY A 37 -0.55 0.91 17.11
N VAL A 38 -0.60 1.14 15.78
CA VAL A 38 -0.45 2.44 15.14
C VAL A 38 -1.67 2.76 14.29
N GLY A 39 -2.01 4.04 14.15
CA GLY A 39 -3.18 4.47 13.36
C GLY A 39 -3.04 4.22 11.85
N GLN A 40 -1.81 4.17 11.34
CA GLN A 40 -1.50 3.90 9.93
C GLN A 40 -0.43 2.81 9.85
N PRO A 41 -0.82 1.52 9.84
CA PRO A 41 0.12 0.40 9.86
C PRO A 41 0.90 0.21 8.55
N MET A 42 0.47 0.85 7.47
CA MET A 42 1.14 0.82 6.17
C MET A 42 1.43 2.24 5.70
N LEU A 43 2.68 2.48 5.32
CA LEU A 43 3.14 3.79 4.84
C LEU A 43 3.74 3.68 3.45
N LEU A 44 3.44 4.67 2.63
CA LEU A 44 4.06 4.88 1.35
C LEU A 44 5.41 5.60 1.53
N VAL A 45 6.45 5.13 0.87
CA VAL A 45 7.79 5.73 0.86
C VAL A 45 7.95 6.62 -0.37
N PRO A 46 7.94 7.95 -0.22
CA PRO A 46 7.99 8.86 -1.37
C PRO A 46 9.43 9.24 -1.78
N SER A 47 10.43 9.00 -0.94
CA SER A 47 11.81 9.48 -1.12
C SER A 47 12.80 8.33 -1.24
N ARG A 48 14.01 8.64 -1.72
CA ARG A 48 15.11 7.69 -1.95
C ARG A 48 16.08 7.58 -0.79
N SER A 49 15.90 8.35 0.29
CA SER A 49 16.85 8.45 1.41
C SER A 49 17.18 7.11 2.09
N MET A 50 16.34 6.09 1.93
CA MET A 50 16.52 4.75 2.50
C MET A 50 16.97 3.69 1.49
N GLU A 51 17.29 4.09 0.25
CA GLU A 51 17.86 3.16 -0.73
C GLU A 51 19.24 2.65 -0.26
N PRO A 52 19.60 1.40 -0.55
CA PRO A 52 18.84 0.36 -1.26
C PRO A 52 17.92 -0.49 -0.35
N THR A 53 17.82 -0.18 0.95
CA THR A 53 17.04 -1.01 1.89
C THR A 53 15.54 -0.88 1.65
N ILE A 54 15.08 0.34 1.42
CA ILE A 54 13.68 0.67 1.12
C ILE A 54 13.71 1.65 -0.06
N ASP A 55 13.07 1.26 -1.15
CA ASP A 55 13.07 2.06 -2.39
C ASP A 55 11.90 3.04 -2.41
N ALA A 56 12.07 4.13 -3.15
CA ALA A 56 10.95 5.03 -3.42
C ALA A 56 9.84 4.27 -4.16
N GLY A 57 8.59 4.45 -3.71
CA GLY A 57 7.44 3.69 -4.25
C GLY A 57 7.09 2.43 -3.49
N ASP A 58 7.89 2.03 -2.51
CA ASP A 58 7.55 0.93 -1.64
C ASP A 58 6.40 1.31 -0.69
N VAL A 59 5.65 0.29 -0.29
CA VAL A 59 4.75 0.37 0.85
C VAL A 59 5.33 -0.49 1.97
N ILE A 60 5.60 0.12 3.12
CA ILE A 60 6.18 -0.56 4.27
C ILE A 60 5.16 -0.79 5.38
N ALA A 61 5.31 -1.89 6.11
CA ALA A 61 4.52 -2.15 7.31
C ALA A 61 5.26 -1.67 8.56
N ILE A 62 4.53 -0.97 9.44
CA ILE A 62 5.06 -0.44 10.69
C ILE A 62 4.25 -0.93 11.89
N ARG A 63 4.89 -0.95 13.05
CA ARG A 63 4.24 -1.26 14.34
C ARG A 63 4.67 -0.30 15.43
N ALA A 64 3.83 -0.15 16.43
CA ALA A 64 4.21 0.57 17.65
C ALA A 64 5.39 -0.12 18.34
N ILE A 65 6.22 0.67 18.99
CA ILE A 65 7.36 0.20 19.77
C ILE A 65 7.52 1.08 21.01
N SER A 66 7.85 0.45 22.14
CA SER A 66 8.28 1.22 23.31
C SER A 66 9.67 1.81 23.07
N PRO A 67 9.91 3.07 23.44
CA PRO A 67 11.24 3.68 23.28
C PRO A 67 12.39 2.86 23.86
N SER A 68 12.16 2.18 24.97
CA SER A 68 13.16 1.30 25.60
C SER A 68 13.52 0.03 24.80
N GLN A 69 12.73 -0.30 23.79
CA GLN A 69 12.93 -1.48 22.93
C GLN A 69 13.61 -1.15 21.60
N ILE A 70 13.78 0.15 21.30
CA ILE A 70 14.46 0.59 20.08
C ILE A 70 15.95 0.26 20.21
N ARG A 71 16.53 -0.29 19.15
CA ARG A 71 17.92 -0.73 19.07
C ARG A 71 18.65 0.00 17.95
N LEU A 72 19.98 -0.01 18.03
CA LEU A 72 20.81 0.39 16.91
C LEU A 72 20.48 -0.43 15.65
N GLY A 73 20.36 0.26 14.52
CA GLY A 73 20.02 -0.35 13.26
C GLY A 73 18.51 -0.44 12.97
N ASP A 74 17.65 -0.22 13.96
CA ASP A 74 16.21 -0.16 13.70
C ASP A 74 15.88 1.00 12.77
N VAL A 75 14.95 0.78 11.85
CA VAL A 75 14.40 1.83 11.01
C VAL A 75 13.15 2.35 11.69
N ILE A 76 13.22 3.59 12.17
CA ILE A 76 12.11 4.24 12.88
C ILE A 76 11.37 5.21 11.98
N ILE A 77 10.09 5.34 12.24
CA ILE A 77 9.21 6.35 11.65
C ILE A 77 8.94 7.39 12.72
N TYR A 78 9.28 8.62 12.43
CA TYR A 78 9.11 9.71 13.38
C TYR A 78 8.61 10.99 12.71
N GLN A 79 7.97 11.84 13.50
CA GLN A 79 7.50 13.14 13.07
C GLN A 79 8.57 14.19 13.38
N GLN A 80 9.01 14.92 12.37
CA GLN A 80 9.97 16.00 12.56
C GLN A 80 9.35 17.14 13.39
N ALA A 81 10.12 17.72 14.33
CA ALA A 81 9.62 18.68 15.31
C ALA A 81 8.94 19.92 14.71
N TYR A 82 9.37 20.35 13.53
CA TYR A 82 8.91 21.60 12.89
C TYR A 82 8.03 21.37 11.65
N SER A 83 7.78 20.11 11.28
CA SER A 83 6.96 19.76 10.13
C SER A 83 6.01 18.64 10.48
N GLN A 84 4.88 18.57 9.75
CA GLN A 84 3.93 17.44 9.85
C GLN A 84 4.39 16.23 9.02
N VAL A 85 5.61 16.28 8.47
CA VAL A 85 6.16 15.23 7.61
C VAL A 85 6.68 14.09 8.46
N LEU A 86 6.28 12.86 8.11
CA LEU A 86 6.87 11.64 8.66
C LEU A 86 8.17 11.33 7.93
N LEU A 87 9.21 11.08 8.69
CA LEU A 87 10.52 10.65 8.20
C LEU A 87 10.76 9.19 8.57
N ILE A 88 11.46 8.48 7.70
CA ILE A 88 11.78 7.05 7.82
C ILE A 88 13.30 6.94 7.71
N HIS A 89 14.00 6.81 8.83
CA HIS A 89 15.45 6.71 8.85
C HIS A 89 15.92 5.67 9.86
N ARG A 90 17.17 5.23 9.71
CA ARG A 90 17.81 4.22 10.55
C ARG A 90 18.45 4.84 11.78
N VAL A 91 18.25 4.23 12.93
CA VAL A 91 18.89 4.61 14.19
C VAL A 91 20.37 4.25 14.14
N VAL A 92 21.23 5.26 14.24
CA VAL A 92 22.69 5.12 14.21
C VAL A 92 23.35 5.45 15.55
N CYS A 93 22.63 6.12 16.46
CA CYS A 93 23.09 6.33 17.81
C CYS A 93 21.91 6.48 18.79
N ILE A 94 22.04 5.91 19.96
CA ILE A 94 21.07 6.00 21.07
C ILE A 94 21.80 6.59 22.26
N VAL A 95 21.28 7.68 22.79
CA VAL A 95 21.79 8.33 24.01
C VAL A 95 20.75 8.21 25.10
N THR A 96 21.13 7.52 26.18
CA THR A 96 20.35 7.39 27.42
C THR A 96 20.93 8.30 28.49
N SER A 97 20.31 8.38 29.65
CA SER A 97 20.84 9.12 30.80
C SER A 97 22.18 8.59 31.32
N THR A 98 22.49 7.32 31.04
CA THR A 98 23.65 6.62 31.62
C THR A 98 24.66 6.13 30.59
N SER A 99 24.27 6.03 29.32
CA SER A 99 25.11 5.47 28.26
C SER A 99 24.81 6.06 26.89
N SER A 100 25.77 5.94 25.98
CA SER A 100 25.57 6.20 24.57
C SER A 100 26.07 5.01 23.77
N GLU A 101 25.23 4.49 22.89
CA GLU A 101 25.58 3.44 21.91
C GLU A 101 25.47 4.03 20.51
N CYS A 102 26.58 4.04 19.76
CA CYS A 102 26.62 4.61 18.41
C CYS A 102 27.33 3.69 17.43
N THR A 103 26.90 3.71 16.18
CA THR A 103 27.56 3.00 15.08
C THR A 103 28.77 3.82 14.62
N GLY A 104 29.97 3.28 14.79
CA GLY A 104 31.23 3.94 14.38
C GLY A 104 31.58 5.17 15.22
N SER A 105 32.53 5.98 14.72
CA SER A 105 32.97 7.22 15.37
C SER A 105 32.04 8.39 15.05
N LEU A 106 30.78 8.29 15.44
CA LEU A 106 29.82 9.37 15.29
C LEU A 106 30.08 10.44 16.36
N TYR A 107 30.50 11.62 15.93
CA TYR A 107 30.54 12.77 16.80
C TYR A 107 29.10 13.28 16.99
N VAL A 108 28.60 13.10 18.21
CA VAL A 108 27.26 13.59 18.60
C VAL A 108 27.39 15.07 18.90
N TYR A 109 27.18 15.91 17.91
CA TYR A 109 27.28 17.38 18.05
C TYR A 109 26.07 18.00 18.73
N MET A 110 24.94 17.29 18.81
CA MET A 110 23.71 17.84 19.38
C MET A 110 23.45 17.31 20.78
N LYS A 111 23.04 18.21 21.67
CA LYS A 111 22.67 17.83 23.02
C LYS A 111 21.34 17.09 23.02
N CYS A 112 21.34 15.89 23.58
CA CYS A 112 20.14 15.20 24.01
C CYS A 112 19.56 15.92 25.23
N SER A 113 18.46 16.65 25.06
CA SER A 113 17.85 17.44 26.14
C SER A 113 17.03 16.57 27.09
N ILE A 114 16.37 15.55 26.57
CA ILE A 114 15.52 14.62 27.34
C ILE A 114 15.79 13.21 26.81
N ALA A 115 16.50 12.40 27.61
CA ALA A 115 16.81 11.02 27.25
C ALA A 115 15.57 10.08 27.37
N PRO A 116 15.45 9.05 26.53
CA PRO A 116 16.36 8.67 25.46
C PRO A 116 16.21 9.53 24.20
N CYS A 117 17.35 9.77 23.53
CA CYS A 117 17.42 10.45 22.24
C CYS A 117 18.01 9.51 21.18
N TYR A 118 17.53 9.67 19.96
CA TYR A 118 17.94 8.86 18.83
C TYR A 118 18.52 9.76 17.74
N TYR A 119 19.66 9.37 17.21
CA TYR A 119 20.25 9.97 16.03
C TYR A 119 19.99 9.03 14.88
N THR A 120 19.49 9.59 13.81
CA THR A 120 19.06 8.84 12.64
C THR A 120 19.86 9.21 11.42
N LYS A 121 19.81 8.32 10.42
CA LYS A 121 20.47 8.51 9.13
C LYS A 121 19.68 7.79 8.04
N GLY A 122 19.47 8.43 6.90
CA GLY A 122 19.03 7.75 5.68
C GLY A 122 20.13 6.82 5.16
N ASP A 123 19.77 5.65 4.66
CA ASP A 123 20.75 4.67 4.18
C ASP A 123 21.56 5.19 3.00
N ASP A 124 20.95 6.01 2.12
CA ASP A 124 21.60 6.69 0.98
C ASP A 124 22.24 8.04 1.35
N GLU A 125 22.09 8.51 2.57
CA GLU A 125 22.64 9.80 2.98
C GLU A 125 24.11 9.67 3.41
N PRO A 126 24.98 10.67 3.16
CA PRO A 126 26.41 10.61 3.51
C PRO A 126 26.66 10.71 5.03
N GLY A 127 25.77 11.34 5.77
CA GLY A 127 25.92 11.60 7.20
C GLY A 127 24.61 11.47 7.99
N PRO A 128 24.69 11.55 9.32
CA PRO A 128 23.49 11.54 10.18
C PRO A 128 22.64 12.80 9.98
N ASP A 129 21.38 12.67 10.33
CA ASP A 129 20.44 13.78 10.30
C ASP A 129 20.92 14.94 11.17
N PRO A 130 20.71 16.21 10.76
CA PRO A 130 21.15 17.39 11.51
C PRO A 130 20.23 17.73 12.70
N TRP A 131 19.51 16.75 13.22
CA TRP A 131 18.62 16.89 14.39
C TRP A 131 18.63 15.63 15.23
N VAL A 132 18.05 15.77 16.43
CA VAL A 132 17.89 14.67 17.39
C VAL A 132 16.42 14.31 17.46
N VAL A 133 16.12 13.03 17.46
CA VAL A 133 14.77 12.50 17.59
C VAL A 133 14.52 12.12 19.06
N SER A 134 13.51 12.71 19.66
CA SER A 134 13.06 12.34 21.02
C SER A 134 12.03 11.21 20.98
N ALA A 135 11.90 10.50 22.08
CA ALA A 135 10.97 9.38 22.19
C ALA A 135 9.51 9.72 21.79
N GLY A 136 9.05 10.92 22.14
CA GLY A 136 7.69 11.37 21.84
C GLY A 136 7.42 11.67 20.36
N GLN A 137 8.45 11.77 19.54
CA GLN A 137 8.30 11.99 18.09
C GLN A 137 8.15 10.67 17.30
N ILE A 138 8.44 9.54 17.93
CA ILE A 138 8.47 8.24 17.27
C ILE A 138 7.05 7.71 17.13
N VAL A 139 6.63 7.46 15.89
CA VAL A 139 5.33 6.90 15.53
C VAL A 139 5.37 5.37 15.56
N GLY A 140 6.49 4.78 15.14
CA GLY A 140 6.65 3.33 15.10
C GLY A 140 7.99 2.90 14.53
N VAL A 141 8.13 1.59 14.36
CA VAL A 141 9.31 0.93 13.77
C VAL A 141 8.88 0.12 12.55
N TRP A 142 9.74 0.08 11.55
CA TRP A 142 9.56 -0.79 10.40
C TRP A 142 9.65 -2.26 10.83
N THR A 143 8.73 -3.08 10.34
CA THR A 143 8.65 -4.51 10.69
C THR A 143 9.60 -5.41 9.87
N GLY A 144 10.28 -4.85 8.87
CA GLY A 144 11.02 -5.61 7.85
C GLY A 144 10.17 -6.00 6.63
N PHE A 145 8.84 -5.84 6.69
CA PHE A 145 7.95 -6.13 5.56
C PHE A 145 7.80 -4.92 4.65
N ARG A 146 7.97 -5.14 3.34
CA ARG A 146 7.71 -4.14 2.30
C ARG A 146 7.01 -4.77 1.08
N ILE A 147 6.22 -4.00 0.39
CA ILE A 147 5.66 -4.32 -0.92
C ILE A 147 6.37 -3.42 -1.93
N PRO A 148 7.31 -3.98 -2.73
CA PRO A 148 8.14 -3.18 -3.62
C PRO A 148 7.30 -2.49 -4.69
N TYR A 149 7.60 -1.22 -4.94
CA TYR A 149 7.06 -0.40 -6.04
C TYR A 149 5.53 -0.33 -6.14
N PHE A 150 4.81 -0.80 -5.12
CA PHE A 150 3.33 -0.87 -5.14
C PHE A 150 2.66 0.48 -5.38
N ALA A 151 3.25 1.52 -4.83
CA ALA A 151 2.70 2.86 -4.93
C ALA A 151 3.39 3.74 -5.99
N MET A 152 4.25 3.16 -6.83
CA MET A 152 4.97 3.90 -7.86
C MET A 152 4.02 4.63 -8.82
N ALA A 153 2.93 3.98 -9.24
CA ALA A 153 1.91 4.61 -10.09
C ALA A 153 1.29 5.83 -9.42
N PHE A 154 1.05 5.77 -8.11
CA PHE A 154 0.46 6.88 -7.35
C PHE A 154 1.44 8.06 -7.18
N ILE A 155 2.72 7.76 -6.93
CA ILE A 155 3.78 8.78 -6.87
C ILE A 155 3.89 9.48 -8.23
N CYS A 156 3.93 8.71 -9.31
CA CYS A 156 4.00 9.24 -10.67
C CYS A 156 2.82 10.13 -11.05
N LEU A 157 1.63 9.85 -10.53
CA LEU A 157 0.45 10.68 -10.76
C LEU A 157 0.44 11.98 -9.94
N LYS A 158 1.08 11.99 -8.76
CA LYS A 158 1.09 13.14 -7.85
C LYS A 158 2.26 14.09 -8.02
N GLN A 159 3.41 13.58 -8.42
CA GLN A 159 4.65 14.37 -8.56
C GLN A 159 4.94 14.56 -10.04
N ASP A 160 4.33 15.57 -10.67
CA ASP A 160 4.57 15.97 -12.04
C ASP A 160 6.04 15.74 -12.46
N ALA A 161 6.29 14.72 -13.26
CA ALA A 161 7.54 14.40 -13.96
C ALA A 161 8.74 13.88 -13.13
N GLN A 162 8.67 13.68 -11.83
CA GLN A 162 9.77 13.07 -11.05
C GLN A 162 9.58 11.57 -10.83
N CYS A 163 9.01 10.87 -11.80
CA CYS A 163 9.01 9.41 -11.81
C CYS A 163 10.44 8.90 -11.94
N PRO A 164 10.94 8.08 -11.01
CA PRO A 164 12.20 7.40 -11.24
C PRO A 164 12.06 6.50 -12.48
N SER A 165 12.77 6.88 -13.54
CA SER A 165 12.86 6.08 -14.77
C SER A 165 13.57 4.75 -14.43
N PRO A 166 13.13 3.57 -14.95
CA PRO A 166 12.18 3.36 -16.07
C PRO A 166 10.76 2.92 -15.65
N TRP A 167 10.45 2.84 -14.34
CA TRP A 167 9.29 2.12 -13.82
C TRP A 167 7.96 2.90 -13.89
N GLY A 168 7.99 4.23 -13.90
CA GLY A 168 6.79 5.05 -13.94
C GLY A 168 5.87 4.75 -15.12
N PRO A 169 6.34 4.83 -16.37
CA PRO A 169 5.50 4.52 -17.53
C PRO A 169 5.12 3.04 -17.62
N LEU A 170 5.97 2.12 -17.16
CA LEU A 170 5.69 0.69 -17.17
C LEU A 170 4.56 0.30 -16.21
N SER A 171 4.48 0.91 -15.03
CA SER A 171 3.39 0.67 -14.08
C SER A 171 2.05 1.17 -14.58
N LEU A 172 2.02 2.32 -15.27
CA LEU A 172 0.80 2.84 -15.91
C LEU A 172 0.35 1.97 -17.08
N ILE A 173 1.30 1.45 -17.88
CA ILE A 173 1.01 0.51 -18.97
C ILE A 173 0.47 -0.81 -18.40
N ALA A 174 1.07 -1.35 -17.33
CA ALA A 174 0.60 -2.58 -16.70
C ALA A 174 -0.81 -2.42 -16.12
N LEU A 175 -1.11 -1.29 -15.45
CA LEU A 175 -2.45 -1.00 -14.93
C LEU A 175 -3.46 -0.85 -16.08
N GLY A 176 -3.11 -0.10 -17.12
CA GLY A 176 -3.95 0.07 -18.30
C GLY A 176 -4.23 -1.24 -19.04
N SER A 177 -3.22 -2.13 -19.15
CA SER A 177 -3.38 -3.43 -19.80
C SER A 177 -4.26 -4.40 -18.98
N ALA A 178 -4.18 -4.34 -17.64
CA ALA A 178 -5.06 -5.12 -16.77
C ALA A 178 -6.53 -4.70 -16.94
N VAL A 179 -6.82 -3.39 -16.90
CA VAL A 179 -8.18 -2.87 -17.10
C VAL A 179 -8.70 -3.19 -18.51
N ALA A 180 -7.86 -3.03 -19.54
CA ALA A 180 -8.23 -3.36 -20.92
C ALA A 180 -8.48 -4.88 -21.07
N GLY A 181 -7.68 -5.71 -20.40
CA GLY A 181 -7.87 -7.17 -20.38
C GLY A 181 -9.20 -7.58 -19.78
N ASP A 182 -9.61 -6.98 -18.67
CA ASP A 182 -10.91 -7.26 -18.05
C ASP A 182 -12.08 -6.85 -18.95
N LEU A 183 -12.01 -5.68 -19.59
CA LEU A 183 -13.04 -5.24 -20.53
C LEU A 183 -13.17 -6.17 -21.76
N VAL A 184 -12.03 -6.61 -22.31
CA VAL A 184 -12.01 -7.56 -23.43
C VAL A 184 -12.56 -8.93 -23.00
N PHE A 185 -12.21 -9.39 -21.80
CA PHE A 185 -12.69 -10.65 -21.25
C PHE A 185 -14.21 -10.63 -21.00
N GLU A 186 -14.74 -9.55 -20.43
CA GLU A 186 -16.19 -9.36 -20.26
C GLU A 186 -16.94 -9.31 -21.59
N TYR A 187 -16.39 -8.57 -22.57
CA TYR A 187 -16.96 -8.53 -23.91
C TYR A 187 -16.99 -9.93 -24.58
N TRP A 188 -15.94 -10.71 -24.42
CA TRP A 188 -15.83 -12.05 -25.01
C TRP A 188 -16.80 -13.05 -24.36
N ILE A 189 -16.95 -13.01 -23.02
CA ILE A 189 -17.94 -13.81 -22.29
C ILE A 189 -19.36 -13.42 -22.71
N SER A 190 -19.68 -12.12 -22.81
CA SER A 190 -20.97 -11.63 -23.25
C SER A 190 -21.32 -12.12 -24.65
N LYS A 191 -20.36 -12.12 -25.57
CA LYS A 191 -20.52 -12.60 -26.94
C LYS A 191 -20.72 -14.12 -27.03
N ARG A 192 -20.05 -14.90 -26.16
CA ARG A 192 -20.25 -16.37 -26.06
C ARG A 192 -21.61 -16.71 -25.48
N THR A 193 -22.03 -16.06 -24.42
CA THR A 193 -23.34 -16.30 -23.79
C THR A 193 -24.50 -15.88 -24.69
N GLY A 194 -24.35 -14.80 -25.45
CA GLY A 194 -25.31 -14.36 -26.46
C GLY A 194 -25.52 -15.40 -27.58
N LYS A 195 -24.42 -15.96 -28.11
CA LYS A 195 -24.49 -17.03 -29.12
C LYS A 195 -25.13 -18.31 -28.58
N SER A 196 -24.86 -18.69 -27.34
CA SER A 196 -25.48 -19.89 -26.70
C SER A 196 -26.98 -19.71 -26.50
N LYS A 197 -27.45 -18.51 -26.13
CA LYS A 197 -28.90 -18.21 -25.99
C LYS A 197 -29.60 -18.24 -27.36
N ALA A 198 -29.01 -17.68 -28.40
CA ALA A 198 -29.56 -17.67 -29.74
C ALA A 198 -29.68 -19.11 -30.32
N ALA A 199 -28.64 -19.92 -30.10
CA ALA A 199 -28.67 -21.33 -30.53
C ALA A 199 -29.76 -22.16 -29.83
N LYS A 200 -29.93 -21.97 -28.51
CA LYS A 200 -31.00 -22.62 -27.74
C LYS A 200 -32.39 -22.20 -28.20
N GLN A 201 -32.57 -20.92 -28.57
CA GLN A 201 -33.85 -20.41 -29.05
C GLN A 201 -34.22 -20.93 -30.44
N ILE A 202 -33.23 -21.18 -31.30
CA ILE A 202 -33.44 -21.83 -32.60
C ILE A 202 -33.85 -23.26 -32.42
N ILE A 203 -33.18 -24.05 -31.56
CA ILE A 203 -33.48 -25.45 -31.31
C ILE A 203 -34.89 -25.59 -30.71
N SER A 204 -35.26 -24.74 -29.74
CA SER A 204 -36.61 -24.80 -29.15
C SER A 204 -37.73 -24.43 -30.13
N ARG A 205 -37.42 -23.72 -31.22
CA ARG A 205 -38.37 -23.32 -32.26
C ARG A 205 -38.57 -24.41 -33.31
N THR A 206 -37.56 -25.26 -33.53
CA THR A 206 -37.64 -26.43 -34.42
C THR A 206 -38.29 -27.64 -33.77
N GLU A 207 -38.38 -27.67 -32.45
CA GLU A 207 -39.04 -28.77 -31.70
C GLU A 207 -40.52 -28.48 -31.35
N ASP A 208 -41.09 -27.32 -31.75
CA ASP A 208 -42.53 -27.04 -31.56
C ASP A 208 -43.36 -27.83 -32.64
N PRO A 209 -44.08 -28.86 -32.26
CA PRO A 209 -44.83 -29.74 -33.19
C PRO A 209 -46.05 -29.03 -33.82
N ARG A 210 -46.26 -27.74 -33.58
CA ARG A 210 -47.35 -26.93 -34.14
C ARG A 210 -46.97 -26.08 -35.35
N VAL A 211 -45.74 -26.22 -35.84
CA VAL A 211 -45.32 -25.57 -37.09
C VAL A 211 -45.50 -26.60 -38.21
N ASP A 212 -46.63 -26.56 -38.93
CA ASP A 212 -46.88 -27.37 -40.10
C ASP A 212 -45.81 -27.14 -41.18
N PRO A 213 -45.32 -28.24 -41.82
CA PRO A 213 -44.41 -28.09 -42.96
C PRO A 213 -45.21 -27.56 -44.17
N VAL A 214 -44.70 -26.44 -44.72
CA VAL A 214 -45.16 -25.93 -46.04
C VAL A 214 -44.58 -26.79 -47.15
#